data_cea87b70f238355e3eedc6d2790cbe45
#
_entry.id   cea87b70f238355e3eedc6d2790cbe45
#
_cell.length_a   1.000
_cell.length_b   1.000
_cell.length_c   1.000
_cell.angle_alpha   90.00
_cell.angle_beta   90.00
_cell.angle_gamma   90.00
#
_symmetry.space_group_name_H-M   'P 1'
#
loop_
_entity.id
_entity.type
_entity.pdbx_description
1 polymer ?
#
loop_
_entity_poly.entity_id
_entity_poly.type
_entity_poly.pdbx_seq_one_letter_code
_entity_poly.pdbx_strand_id
1 'polypeptide(L)'
;ADPWSKSWVGDLSDADYYCVNVGKMHTYPYDTKLGFHERYVVENKDRYLEERYFYDEWDKALHARGLVKQQRTLYRKRSDYGERMGAFEWELPEDMHSDMFVANTATWWLDTKPKPDGPLFMEIGFPGPHPPFDPTERFIEKYKGKKLPLPKIKREDIAGQPDPYQKLREHNFEVDHDSVVHLDDPSEEQLQRLWEYYLANVSMIDEKVGAIMDSLERNGYLDNTVILFTSD
;
A
#
# COMPACT_ATOMS: atom_id res chain seq x y z
N ALA A 1 -10.19 -23.57 17.60
CA ALA A 1 -9.16 -23.89 16.60
C ALA A 1 -8.74 -22.56 15.99
N ASP A 2 -7.45 -22.35 15.85
CA ASP A 2 -6.90 -21.19 15.15
C ASP A 2 -7.39 -21.25 13.69
N PRO A 3 -8.15 -20.26 13.19
CA PRO A 3 -8.62 -20.24 11.81
C PRO A 3 -7.49 -20.23 10.79
N TRP A 4 -6.27 -19.90 11.22
CA TRP A 4 -5.06 -19.83 10.42
C TRP A 4 -4.11 -21.02 10.63
N SER A 5 -4.62 -22.15 11.17
CA SER A 5 -3.80 -23.33 11.45
C SER A 5 -3.15 -23.97 10.22
N LYS A 6 -3.61 -23.63 9.02
CA LYS A 6 -3.02 -24.04 7.74
C LYS A 6 -2.96 -22.86 6.79
N SER A 7 -1.78 -22.62 6.23
CA SER A 7 -1.55 -21.65 5.16
C SER A 7 -0.57 -22.23 4.16
N TRP A 8 -0.63 -21.80 2.91
CA TRP A 8 0.34 -22.21 1.90
C TRP A 8 1.77 -21.77 2.23
N VAL A 9 1.93 -20.68 3.01
CA VAL A 9 3.23 -20.27 3.55
C VAL A 9 3.73 -21.27 4.61
N GLY A 10 2.80 -21.83 5.40
CA GLY A 10 3.13 -22.94 6.32
C GLY A 10 3.66 -24.15 5.57
N ASP A 11 3.05 -24.51 4.43
CA ASP A 11 3.54 -25.61 3.60
C ASP A 11 4.95 -25.34 3.02
N LEU A 12 5.27 -24.08 2.69
CA LEU A 12 6.63 -23.68 2.31
C LEU A 12 7.61 -23.80 3.48
N SER A 13 7.20 -23.34 4.67
CA SER A 13 8.01 -23.46 5.88
C SER A 13 8.28 -24.94 6.22
N ASP A 14 7.29 -25.82 6.07
CA ASP A 14 7.44 -27.27 6.26
C ASP A 14 8.34 -27.91 5.19
N ALA A 15 8.53 -27.24 4.05
CA ALA A 15 9.46 -27.62 2.97
C ALA A 15 10.83 -26.91 3.10
N ASP A 16 11.22 -26.53 4.30
CA ASP A 16 12.50 -25.90 4.66
C ASP A 16 12.75 -24.50 4.03
N TYR A 17 11.70 -23.81 3.56
CA TYR A 17 11.83 -22.41 3.18
C TYR A 17 11.89 -21.50 4.41
N TYR A 18 12.82 -20.56 4.40
CA TYR A 18 12.77 -19.45 5.35
C TYR A 18 11.81 -18.37 4.83
N CYS A 19 10.68 -18.18 5.53
CA CYS A 19 9.59 -17.34 5.06
C CYS A 19 9.59 -15.99 5.79
N VAL A 20 9.64 -14.89 5.03
CA VAL A 20 9.65 -13.51 5.53
C VAL A 20 8.55 -12.70 4.87
N ASN A 21 7.79 -11.94 5.66
CA ASN A 21 6.85 -10.97 5.16
C ASN A 21 7.28 -9.54 5.57
N VAL A 22 7.26 -8.63 4.62
CA VAL A 22 7.48 -7.20 4.84
C VAL A 22 6.32 -6.43 4.24
N GLY A 23 5.57 -5.73 5.09
CA GLY A 23 4.47 -4.89 4.63
C GLY A 23 3.08 -5.46 4.89
N LYS A 24 2.15 -5.11 4.00
CA LYS A 24 0.72 -5.40 4.12
C LYS A 24 0.40 -6.82 3.66
N MET A 25 -0.42 -7.50 4.44
CA MET A 25 -1.09 -8.75 4.08
C MET A 25 -2.60 -8.72 4.31
N HIS A 26 -3.07 -7.71 5.03
CA HIS A 26 -4.47 -7.53 5.39
C HIS A 26 -5.08 -8.74 6.13
N THR A 27 -4.30 -9.33 7.04
CA THR A 27 -4.75 -10.45 7.88
C THR A 27 -5.30 -9.95 9.21
N TYR A 28 -6.15 -10.75 9.84
CA TYR A 28 -6.64 -10.50 11.19
C TYR A 28 -6.55 -11.79 12.02
N PRO A 29 -5.91 -11.76 13.21
CA PRO A 29 -5.10 -10.67 13.78
C PRO A 29 -3.92 -10.25 12.89
N TYR A 30 -3.53 -8.98 12.93
CA TYR A 30 -2.48 -8.43 12.06
C TYR A 30 -1.10 -9.07 12.25
N ASP A 31 -0.82 -9.55 13.48
CA ASP A 31 0.45 -10.17 13.88
C ASP A 31 0.47 -11.70 13.76
N THR A 32 -0.59 -12.29 13.21
CA THR A 32 -0.65 -13.75 13.01
C THR A 32 0.50 -14.23 12.14
N LYS A 33 1.22 -15.25 12.60
CA LYS A 33 2.44 -15.75 11.92
C LYS A 33 2.19 -16.34 10.53
N LEU A 34 1.12 -17.06 10.33
CA LEU A 34 0.71 -17.67 9.03
C LEU A 34 1.79 -18.54 8.36
N GLY A 35 2.74 -19.08 9.11
CA GLY A 35 3.89 -19.83 8.57
C GLY A 35 5.14 -18.96 8.31
N PHE A 36 5.05 -17.64 8.42
CA PHE A 36 6.23 -16.79 8.33
C PHE A 36 7.11 -16.89 9.58
N HIS A 37 8.41 -16.95 9.37
CA HIS A 37 9.41 -16.89 10.43
C HIS A 37 9.56 -15.47 10.97
N GLU A 38 9.61 -14.49 10.05
CA GLU A 38 9.65 -13.06 10.38
C GLU A 38 8.52 -12.32 9.67
N ARG A 39 7.91 -11.36 10.38
CA ARG A 39 6.94 -10.43 9.81
C ARG A 39 7.23 -9.01 10.27
N TYR A 40 7.36 -8.11 9.31
CA TYR A 40 7.50 -6.65 9.51
C TYR A 40 6.21 -5.99 9.01
N VAL A 41 5.21 -5.97 9.87
CA VAL A 41 3.84 -5.61 9.49
C VAL A 41 3.70 -4.11 9.24
N VAL A 42 3.12 -3.75 8.09
CA VAL A 42 2.70 -2.39 7.73
C VAL A 42 1.32 -2.52 7.08
N GLU A 43 0.26 -2.33 7.86
CA GLU A 43 -1.07 -2.72 7.37
C GLU A 43 -1.79 -1.60 6.66
N ASN A 44 -1.98 -0.46 7.29
CA ASN A 44 -2.76 0.58 6.65
C ASN A 44 -2.47 1.99 7.17
N LYS A 45 -3.12 2.94 6.52
CA LYS A 45 -3.06 4.36 6.84
C LYS A 45 -4.03 4.78 7.96
N ASP A 46 -4.82 3.86 8.52
CA ASP A 46 -5.70 4.14 9.64
C ASP A 46 -4.99 3.96 10.98
N ARG A 47 -5.37 4.79 11.94
CA ARG A 47 -4.70 4.84 13.24
C ARG A 47 -5.30 3.89 14.26
N TYR A 48 -6.62 3.84 14.29
CA TYR A 48 -7.40 3.10 15.26
C TYR A 48 -8.66 2.59 14.58
N LEU A 49 -8.85 1.31 14.66
CA LEU A 49 -10.18 0.75 14.73
C LEU A 49 -10.49 0.62 16.21
N GLU A 50 -11.60 1.18 16.71
CA GLU A 50 -12.07 0.99 18.08
C GLU A 50 -12.00 -0.51 18.42
N GLU A 51 -11.44 -0.84 19.58
CA GLU A 51 -11.24 -2.21 20.05
C GLU A 51 -10.20 -3.06 19.27
N ARG A 52 -9.52 -2.51 18.27
CA ARG A 52 -8.51 -3.22 17.46
C ARG A 52 -7.19 -2.46 17.45
N TYR A 53 -6.67 -2.21 18.63
CA TYR A 53 -5.38 -1.55 18.76
C TYR A 53 -4.27 -2.49 18.30
N PHE A 54 -3.67 -2.16 17.18
CA PHE A 54 -2.44 -2.77 16.71
C PHE A 54 -1.43 -1.69 16.33
N TYR A 55 -0.22 -1.81 16.85
CA TYR A 55 0.87 -0.88 16.65
C TYR A 55 1.91 -1.57 15.76
N ASP A 56 1.86 -1.27 14.47
CA ASP A 56 2.70 -1.92 13.48
C ASP A 56 4.14 -1.34 13.45
N GLU A 57 5.02 -1.91 12.64
CA GLU A 57 6.42 -1.49 12.56
C GLU A 57 6.56 -0.06 12.03
N TRP A 58 5.66 0.36 11.15
CA TRP A 58 5.61 1.72 10.64
C TRP A 58 5.16 2.73 11.71
N ASP A 59 4.15 2.40 12.51
CA ASP A 59 3.73 3.20 13.66
C ASP A 59 4.88 3.40 14.65
N LYS A 60 5.63 2.32 14.94
CA LYS A 60 6.80 2.37 15.84
C LYS A 60 7.87 3.30 15.29
N ALA A 61 8.17 3.23 13.98
CA ALA A 61 9.18 4.06 13.34
C ALA A 61 8.79 5.55 13.34
N LEU A 62 7.54 5.87 13.02
CA LEU A 62 7.01 7.25 13.10
C LEU A 62 7.10 7.79 14.53
N HIS A 63 6.65 7.01 15.50
CA HIS A 63 6.67 7.41 16.91
C HIS A 63 8.11 7.62 17.42
N ALA A 64 9.05 6.75 17.04
CA ALA A 64 10.45 6.90 17.42
C ALA A 64 11.09 8.20 16.90
N ARG A 65 10.55 8.77 15.82
CA ARG A 65 10.94 10.09 15.28
C ARG A 65 10.10 11.25 15.81
N GLY A 66 9.16 11.01 16.72
CA GLY A 66 8.24 12.03 17.22
C GLY A 66 7.24 12.52 16.17
N LEU A 67 7.00 11.73 15.12
CA LEU A 67 6.07 12.05 14.03
C LEU A 67 4.67 11.49 14.33
N VAL A 68 3.66 12.21 13.85
CA VAL A 68 2.27 11.77 13.87
C VAL A 68 1.92 11.23 12.48
N LYS A 69 1.47 9.98 12.44
CA LYS A 69 1.06 9.32 11.20
C LYS A 69 0.06 10.17 10.43
N GLN A 70 0.40 10.50 9.20
CA GLN A 70 -0.53 11.13 8.27
C GLN A 70 -1.54 10.08 7.82
N GLN A 71 -2.83 10.31 8.06
CA GLN A 71 -3.86 9.29 7.96
C GLN A 71 -5.21 9.87 7.56
N ARG A 72 -6.12 8.97 7.20
CA ARG A 72 -7.47 9.29 6.70
C ARG A 72 -8.21 10.30 7.58
N THR A 73 -8.17 10.16 8.90
CA THR A 73 -8.81 11.12 9.81
C THR A 73 -8.25 12.53 9.73
N LEU A 74 -6.97 12.70 9.41
CA LEU A 74 -6.37 14.03 9.20
C LEU A 74 -6.80 14.62 7.87
N TYR A 75 -6.84 13.83 6.82
CA TYR A 75 -7.32 14.27 5.50
C TYR A 75 -8.78 14.71 5.55
N ARG A 76 -9.65 13.96 6.24
CA ARG A 76 -11.07 14.32 6.44
C ARG A 76 -11.31 15.66 7.15
N LYS A 77 -10.32 16.14 7.92
CA LYS A 77 -10.40 17.46 8.59
C LYS A 77 -10.00 18.63 7.71
N ARG A 78 -9.50 18.38 6.52
CA ARG A 78 -9.09 19.43 5.58
C ARG A 78 -10.35 20.11 5.00
N SER A 79 -10.26 21.43 4.83
CA SER A 79 -11.36 22.20 4.20
C SER A 79 -11.56 21.86 2.72
N ASP A 80 -10.50 21.41 2.04
CA ASP A 80 -10.51 21.02 0.62
C ASP A 80 -10.72 19.52 0.41
N TYR A 81 -11.09 18.77 1.48
CA TYR A 81 -11.18 17.31 1.46
C TYR A 81 -12.07 16.78 0.33
N GLY A 82 -13.30 17.30 0.23
CA GLY A 82 -14.26 16.88 -0.80
C GLY A 82 -13.80 17.20 -2.22
N GLU A 83 -13.18 18.36 -2.41
CA GLU A 83 -12.66 18.79 -3.71
C GLU A 83 -11.49 17.93 -4.19
N ARG A 84 -10.66 17.46 -3.27
CA ARG A 84 -9.47 16.63 -3.59
C ARG A 84 -9.80 15.20 -3.96
N MET A 85 -10.97 14.69 -3.62
CA MET A 85 -11.43 13.35 -3.96
C MET A 85 -10.54 12.20 -3.48
N GLY A 86 -9.53 12.44 -2.67
CA GLY A 86 -8.56 11.43 -2.22
C GLY A 86 -7.12 11.67 -2.70
N ALA A 87 -6.87 12.76 -3.44
CA ALA A 87 -5.54 13.18 -3.87
C ALA A 87 -4.92 14.14 -2.86
N PHE A 88 -4.00 13.66 -2.03
CA PHE A 88 -3.31 14.43 -0.99
C PHE A 88 -1.80 14.34 -1.18
N GLU A 89 -1.07 15.28 -0.60
CA GLU A 89 0.38 15.24 -0.59
C GLU A 89 0.88 14.67 0.74
N TRP A 90 1.91 13.83 0.67
CA TRP A 90 2.63 13.36 1.83
C TRP A 90 3.56 14.46 2.36
N GLU A 91 3.27 14.97 3.55
CA GLU A 91 3.95 16.12 4.16
C GLU A 91 5.06 15.74 5.16
N LEU A 92 5.16 14.45 5.53
CA LEU A 92 6.20 13.94 6.41
C LEU A 92 7.45 13.54 5.61
N PRO A 93 8.59 13.25 6.28
CA PRO A 93 9.78 12.77 5.58
C PRO A 93 9.47 11.60 4.62
N GLU A 94 10.03 11.64 3.43
CA GLU A 94 9.72 10.69 2.36
C GLU A 94 9.98 9.23 2.77
N ASP A 95 11.08 8.98 3.49
CA ASP A 95 11.44 7.64 3.98
C ASP A 95 10.45 7.09 5.02
N MET A 96 9.54 7.93 5.51
CA MET A 96 8.44 7.56 6.40
C MET A 96 7.10 7.37 5.68
N HIS A 97 7.04 7.56 4.36
CA HIS A 97 5.87 7.12 3.60
C HIS A 97 5.75 5.60 3.66
N SER A 98 4.54 5.06 3.79
CA SER A 98 4.32 3.62 3.99
C SER A 98 5.04 2.73 2.97
N ASP A 99 4.93 3.07 1.69
CA ASP A 99 5.55 2.28 0.61
C ASP A 99 7.08 2.40 0.62
N MET A 100 7.61 3.59 0.90
CA MET A 100 9.05 3.81 1.08
C MET A 100 9.58 3.02 2.27
N PHE A 101 8.84 3.01 3.38
CA PHE A 101 9.20 2.29 4.59
C PHE A 101 9.22 0.78 4.37
N VAL A 102 8.22 0.22 3.68
CA VAL A 102 8.17 -1.20 3.32
C VAL A 102 9.39 -1.59 2.50
N ALA A 103 9.66 -0.87 1.43
CA ALA A 103 10.80 -1.19 0.57
C ALA A 103 12.15 -1.01 1.29
N ASN A 104 12.31 0.05 2.07
CA ASN A 104 13.53 0.27 2.86
C ASN A 104 13.73 -0.84 3.92
N THR A 105 12.66 -1.36 4.49
CA THR A 105 12.72 -2.50 5.41
C THR A 105 13.10 -3.79 4.68
N ALA A 106 12.55 -4.03 3.49
CA ALA A 106 12.92 -5.19 2.67
C ALA A 106 14.38 -5.14 2.24
N THR A 107 14.87 -4.00 1.73
CA THR A 107 16.28 -3.84 1.37
C THR A 107 17.20 -3.95 2.58
N TRP A 108 16.83 -3.35 3.72
CA TRP A 108 17.57 -3.52 4.96
C TRP A 108 17.68 -5.00 5.35
N TRP A 109 16.60 -5.76 5.26
CA TRP A 109 16.61 -7.18 5.57
C TRP A 109 17.57 -7.94 4.65
N LEU A 110 17.47 -7.74 3.34
CA LEU A 110 18.32 -8.38 2.34
C LEU A 110 19.80 -8.01 2.49
N ASP A 111 20.09 -6.76 2.86
CA ASP A 111 21.46 -6.24 2.95
C ASP A 111 22.14 -6.58 4.28
N THR A 112 21.39 -6.83 5.36
CA THR A 112 21.97 -6.94 6.71
C THR A 112 21.76 -8.28 7.40
N LYS A 113 20.72 -9.01 7.04
CA LYS A 113 20.46 -10.33 7.66
C LYS A 113 21.34 -11.42 7.04
N PRO A 114 21.80 -12.39 7.84
CA PRO A 114 22.48 -13.56 7.29
C PRO A 114 21.57 -14.28 6.30
N LYS A 115 22.16 -14.79 5.22
CA LYS A 115 21.41 -15.68 4.32
C LYS A 115 20.93 -16.90 5.11
N PRO A 116 19.66 -17.29 4.96
CA PRO A 116 19.17 -18.54 5.54
C PRO A 116 19.90 -19.75 4.94
N ASP A 117 20.00 -20.83 5.70
CA ASP A 117 20.62 -22.07 5.24
C ASP A 117 19.80 -22.76 4.12
N GLY A 118 18.47 -22.52 4.12
CA GLY A 118 17.53 -23.01 3.11
C GLY A 118 17.11 -21.93 2.10
N PRO A 119 16.18 -22.27 1.18
CA PRO A 119 15.64 -21.32 0.25
C PRO A 119 14.83 -20.22 0.96
N LEU A 120 14.89 -19.00 0.43
CA LEU A 120 14.13 -17.86 0.94
C LEU A 120 12.80 -17.71 0.20
N PHE A 121 11.70 -17.57 0.94
CA PHE A 121 10.46 -17.01 0.45
C PHE A 121 10.25 -15.64 1.09
N MET A 122 10.21 -14.60 0.29
CA MET A 122 9.95 -13.24 0.77
C MET A 122 8.73 -12.65 0.07
N GLU A 123 7.73 -12.27 0.87
CA GLU A 123 6.58 -11.52 0.42
C GLU A 123 6.74 -10.06 0.83
N ILE A 124 6.62 -9.15 -0.15
CA ILE A 124 6.71 -7.71 0.06
C ILE A 124 5.39 -7.08 -0.36
N GLY A 125 4.60 -6.68 0.63
CA GLY A 125 3.27 -6.11 0.43
C GLY A 125 3.29 -4.58 0.56
N PHE A 126 3.23 -3.85 -0.56
CA PHE A 126 3.08 -2.41 -0.54
C PHE A 126 1.65 -2.02 -0.15
N PRO A 127 1.42 -1.10 0.81
CA PRO A 127 0.10 -0.55 1.07
C PRO A 127 -0.48 0.23 -0.11
N GLY A 128 0.36 0.88 -0.88
CA GLY A 128 -0.03 1.64 -2.06
C GLY A 128 -0.15 0.77 -3.34
N PRO A 129 -0.78 1.31 -4.37
CA PRO A 129 -1.43 2.61 -4.47
C PRO A 129 -2.85 2.67 -3.89
N HIS A 130 -3.13 1.92 -2.81
CA HIS A 130 -4.41 1.98 -2.09
C HIS A 130 -4.69 3.43 -1.62
N PRO A 131 -5.92 3.95 -1.79
CA PRO A 131 -6.24 5.31 -1.37
C PRO A 131 -6.16 5.52 0.16
N PRO A 132 -6.00 6.77 0.63
CA PRO A 132 -5.85 7.98 -0.16
C PRO A 132 -4.54 7.99 -0.96
N PHE A 133 -4.56 8.65 -2.13
CA PHE A 133 -3.38 8.79 -2.97
C PHE A 133 -2.56 9.96 -2.44
N ASP A 134 -1.50 9.67 -1.72
CA ASP A 134 -0.69 10.66 -1.00
C ASP A 134 0.82 10.54 -1.31
N PRO A 135 1.19 10.65 -2.60
CA PRO A 135 2.60 10.63 -3.00
C PRO A 135 3.38 11.81 -2.43
N THR A 136 4.71 11.70 -2.43
CA THR A 136 5.59 12.82 -2.09
C THR A 136 5.73 13.78 -3.27
N GLU A 137 6.04 15.05 -2.97
CA GLU A 137 6.13 16.16 -3.93
C GLU A 137 6.93 15.81 -5.19
N ARG A 138 8.13 15.23 -5.05
CA ARG A 138 9.00 14.92 -6.20
C ARG A 138 8.38 13.94 -7.21
N PHE A 139 7.44 13.09 -6.79
CA PHE A 139 6.72 12.20 -7.71
C PHE A 139 5.51 12.89 -8.32
N ILE A 140 4.84 13.76 -7.58
CA ILE A 140 3.76 14.60 -8.12
C ILE A 140 4.31 15.48 -9.26
N GLU A 141 5.47 16.11 -9.06
CA GLU A 141 6.12 16.95 -10.07
C GLU A 141 6.43 16.22 -11.40
N LYS A 142 6.59 14.89 -11.38
CA LYS A 142 6.74 14.09 -12.61
C LYS A 142 5.51 14.17 -13.53
N TYR A 143 4.34 14.38 -12.99
CA TYR A 143 3.06 14.34 -13.70
C TYR A 143 2.38 15.70 -13.81
N LYS A 144 2.74 16.64 -12.99
CA LYS A 144 2.16 17.98 -12.90
C LYS A 144 2.07 18.67 -14.25
N GLY A 145 0.87 19.10 -14.61
CA GLY A 145 0.59 19.76 -15.86
C GLY A 145 0.62 18.88 -17.10
N LYS A 146 0.79 17.59 -16.96
CA LYS A 146 0.68 16.64 -18.08
C LYS A 146 -0.80 16.31 -18.34
N LYS A 147 -1.19 16.31 -19.61
CA LYS A 147 -2.52 15.81 -19.97
C LYS A 147 -2.51 14.29 -19.96
N LEU A 148 -3.03 13.72 -18.89
CA LEU A 148 -3.13 12.28 -18.70
C LEU A 148 -4.41 11.74 -19.38
N PRO A 149 -4.36 10.50 -19.92
CA PRO A 149 -5.55 9.89 -20.48
C PRO A 149 -6.54 9.54 -19.36
N LEU A 150 -7.74 10.10 -19.43
CA LEU A 150 -8.81 9.78 -18.50
C LEU A 150 -9.66 8.63 -19.01
N PRO A 151 -10.20 7.78 -18.09
CA PRO A 151 -11.18 6.76 -18.46
C PRO A 151 -12.41 7.41 -19.12
N LYS A 152 -12.85 6.85 -20.24
CA LYS A 152 -14.08 7.27 -20.91
C LYS A 152 -15.24 6.44 -20.37
N ILE A 153 -15.81 6.84 -19.27
CA ILE A 153 -16.97 6.19 -18.65
C ILE A 153 -18.22 6.98 -19.04
N LYS A 154 -19.22 6.30 -19.55
CA LYS A 154 -20.52 6.85 -19.90
C LYS A 154 -21.56 6.47 -18.86
N ARG A 155 -22.62 7.28 -18.72
CA ARG A 155 -23.74 6.93 -17.82
C ARG A 155 -24.43 5.62 -18.20
N GLU A 156 -24.48 5.30 -19.50
CA GLU A 156 -25.03 4.02 -20.00
C GLU A 156 -24.21 2.83 -19.51
N ASP A 157 -22.89 2.96 -19.41
CA ASP A 157 -22.02 1.88 -18.92
C ASP A 157 -22.31 1.59 -17.43
N ILE A 158 -22.68 2.61 -16.67
CA ILE A 158 -23.04 2.48 -15.25
C ILE A 158 -24.44 1.85 -15.12
N ALA A 159 -25.40 2.31 -15.91
CA ALA A 159 -26.77 1.81 -15.87
C ALA A 159 -26.90 0.33 -16.23
N GLY A 160 -25.94 -0.19 -17.02
CA GLY A 160 -25.88 -1.62 -17.40
C GLY A 160 -25.20 -2.51 -16.35
N GLN A 161 -24.70 -1.97 -15.25
CA GLN A 161 -24.05 -2.79 -14.23
C GLN A 161 -25.05 -3.57 -13.39
N PRO A 162 -24.67 -4.76 -12.86
CA PRO A 162 -25.51 -5.52 -11.93
C PRO A 162 -25.90 -4.72 -10.69
N ASP A 163 -27.09 -4.97 -10.15
CA ASP A 163 -27.64 -4.28 -8.98
C ASP A 163 -26.68 -4.13 -7.80
N PRO A 164 -25.86 -5.15 -7.43
CA PRO A 164 -24.91 -4.98 -6.31
C PRO A 164 -23.91 -3.87 -6.54
N TYR A 165 -23.43 -3.66 -7.78
CA TYR A 165 -22.50 -2.59 -8.10
C TYR A 165 -23.17 -1.21 -8.10
N GLN A 166 -24.43 -1.13 -8.56
CA GLN A 166 -25.19 0.11 -8.49
C GLN A 166 -25.40 0.54 -7.02
N LYS A 167 -25.80 -0.40 -6.16
CA LYS A 167 -25.94 -0.13 -4.70
C LYS A 167 -24.65 0.23 -4.02
N LEU A 168 -23.53 -0.42 -4.39
CA LEU A 168 -22.21 -0.07 -3.87
C LEU A 168 -21.83 1.36 -4.29
N ARG A 169 -22.13 1.75 -5.54
CA ARG A 169 -21.91 3.12 -6.02
C ARG A 169 -22.74 4.13 -5.24
N GLU A 170 -24.03 3.87 -5.04
CA GLU A 170 -24.91 4.71 -4.22
C GLU A 170 -24.34 4.88 -2.80
N HIS A 171 -23.93 3.78 -2.18
CA HIS A 171 -23.30 3.78 -0.85
C HIS A 171 -22.00 4.60 -0.82
N ASN A 172 -21.18 4.53 -1.85
CA ASN A 172 -19.92 5.26 -1.93
C ASN A 172 -20.12 6.79 -2.09
N PHE A 173 -21.31 7.26 -2.52
CA PHE A 173 -21.64 8.68 -2.47
C PHE A 173 -21.99 9.17 -1.06
N GLU A 174 -22.47 8.26 -0.21
CA GLU A 174 -22.85 8.58 1.17
C GLU A 174 -21.69 8.40 2.15
N VAL A 175 -20.79 7.46 1.86
CA VAL A 175 -19.70 7.07 2.76
C VAL A 175 -18.39 7.11 2.00
N ASP A 176 -17.49 7.95 2.47
CA ASP A 176 -16.12 8.05 1.94
C ASP A 176 -15.20 6.94 2.43
N HIS A 177 -15.42 5.73 1.95
CA HIS A 177 -14.49 4.65 2.21
C HIS A 177 -13.08 5.03 1.74
N ASP A 178 -12.08 4.62 2.50
CA ASP A 178 -10.67 4.79 2.14
C ASP A 178 -10.22 6.23 1.88
N SER A 179 -10.99 7.22 2.36
CA SER A 179 -10.78 8.65 2.12
C SER A 179 -10.80 9.04 0.63
N VAL A 180 -11.62 8.35 -0.15
CA VAL A 180 -11.99 8.75 -1.51
C VAL A 180 -13.40 9.31 -1.50
N VAL A 181 -13.54 10.55 -1.91
CA VAL A 181 -14.85 11.19 -2.07
C VAL A 181 -15.33 10.95 -3.49
N HIS A 182 -16.46 10.27 -3.62
CA HIS A 182 -17.10 10.03 -4.90
C HIS A 182 -18.02 11.17 -5.26
N LEU A 183 -17.81 11.78 -6.41
CA LEU A 183 -18.67 12.82 -6.96
C LEU A 183 -19.46 12.25 -8.16
N ASP A 184 -20.72 12.68 -8.30
CA ASP A 184 -21.54 12.22 -9.43
C ASP A 184 -21.07 12.83 -10.77
N ASP A 185 -20.57 14.06 -10.73
CA ASP A 185 -20.07 14.79 -11.90
C ASP A 185 -18.75 15.52 -11.58
N PRO A 186 -17.64 14.78 -11.40
CA PRO A 186 -16.35 15.39 -11.13
C PRO A 186 -15.85 16.16 -12.35
N SER A 187 -15.22 17.31 -12.13
CA SER A 187 -14.60 18.07 -13.20
C SER A 187 -13.41 17.34 -13.84
N GLU A 188 -13.08 17.68 -15.08
CA GLU A 188 -11.88 17.13 -15.74
C GLU A 188 -10.61 17.42 -14.93
N GLU A 189 -10.51 18.58 -14.29
CA GLU A 189 -9.39 18.96 -13.45
C GLU A 189 -9.27 18.06 -12.20
N GLN A 190 -10.40 17.74 -11.56
CA GLN A 190 -10.43 16.84 -10.42
C GLN A 190 -9.99 15.43 -10.81
N LEU A 191 -10.47 14.93 -11.95
CA LEU A 191 -10.08 13.62 -12.46
C LEU A 191 -8.61 13.58 -12.87
N GLN A 192 -8.10 14.64 -13.53
CA GLN A 192 -6.68 14.77 -13.89
C GLN A 192 -5.80 14.73 -12.63
N ARG A 193 -6.15 15.50 -11.59
CA ARG A 193 -5.45 15.51 -10.30
C ARG A 193 -5.46 14.14 -9.63
N LEU A 194 -6.60 13.47 -9.57
CA LEU A 194 -6.70 12.14 -8.98
C LEU A 194 -5.79 11.14 -9.69
N TRP A 195 -5.78 11.18 -11.03
CA TRP A 195 -4.97 10.31 -11.87
C TRP A 195 -3.47 10.62 -11.76
N GLU A 196 -3.11 11.90 -11.67
CA GLU A 196 -1.75 12.38 -11.44
C GLU A 196 -1.18 11.83 -10.11
N TYR A 197 -1.93 11.92 -9.03
CA TYR A 197 -1.53 11.44 -7.71
C TYR A 197 -1.47 9.90 -7.63
N TYR A 198 -2.40 9.22 -8.28
CA TYR A 198 -2.33 7.77 -8.41
C TYR A 198 -1.06 7.31 -9.13
N LEU A 199 -0.76 7.89 -10.29
CA LEU A 199 0.44 7.55 -11.06
C LEU A 199 1.73 7.95 -10.34
N ALA A 200 1.70 9.01 -9.55
CA ALA A 200 2.81 9.39 -8.70
C ALA A 200 3.09 8.32 -7.62
N ASN A 201 2.04 7.77 -6.96
CA ASN A 201 2.19 6.63 -6.06
C ASN A 201 2.75 5.40 -6.78
N VAL A 202 2.24 5.07 -7.97
CA VAL A 202 2.77 3.96 -8.77
C VAL A 202 4.26 4.15 -9.06
N SER A 203 4.67 5.37 -9.42
CA SER A 203 6.09 5.68 -9.66
C SER A 203 6.97 5.59 -8.42
N MET A 204 6.43 5.86 -7.24
CA MET A 204 7.13 5.64 -5.97
C MET A 204 7.42 4.16 -5.74
N ILE A 205 6.42 3.33 -5.95
CA ILE A 205 6.54 1.87 -5.80
C ILE A 205 7.52 1.32 -6.83
N ASP A 206 7.42 1.74 -8.09
CA ASP A 206 8.31 1.33 -9.18
C ASP A 206 9.78 1.61 -8.86
N GLU A 207 10.10 2.82 -8.38
CA GLU A 207 11.46 3.17 -7.95
C GLU A 207 11.95 2.25 -6.83
N LYS A 208 11.07 1.89 -5.91
CA LYS A 208 11.41 1.02 -4.77
C LYS A 208 11.52 -0.45 -5.16
N VAL A 209 10.73 -0.91 -6.11
CA VAL A 209 10.94 -2.23 -6.71
C VAL A 209 12.33 -2.32 -7.34
N GLY A 210 12.77 -1.28 -8.07
CA GLY A 210 14.13 -1.19 -8.59
C GLY A 210 15.19 -1.32 -7.49
N ALA A 211 15.04 -0.60 -6.38
CA ALA A 211 15.98 -0.68 -5.25
C ALA A 211 16.03 -2.08 -4.59
N ILE A 212 14.89 -2.78 -4.52
CA ILE A 212 14.83 -4.16 -4.04
C ILE A 212 15.56 -5.09 -5.02
N MET A 213 15.36 -4.93 -6.33
CA MET A 213 16.06 -5.70 -7.35
C MET A 213 17.58 -5.52 -7.27
N ASP A 214 18.04 -4.28 -7.11
CA ASP A 214 19.46 -3.98 -6.90
C ASP A 214 20.01 -4.65 -5.62
N SER A 215 19.22 -4.70 -4.56
CA SER A 215 19.59 -5.38 -3.31
C SER A 215 19.68 -6.90 -3.49
N LEU A 216 18.74 -7.50 -4.21
CA LEU A 216 18.79 -8.94 -4.55
C LEU A 216 20.03 -9.30 -5.36
N GLU A 217 20.38 -8.45 -6.35
CA GLU A 217 21.58 -8.64 -7.16
C GLU A 217 22.87 -8.55 -6.32
N ARG A 218 23.03 -7.45 -5.55
CA ARG A 218 24.21 -7.23 -4.69
C ARG A 218 24.44 -8.35 -3.71
N ASN A 219 23.37 -8.95 -3.21
CA ASN A 219 23.43 -10.03 -2.21
C ASN A 219 23.42 -11.41 -2.85
N GLY A 220 23.50 -11.52 -4.19
CA GLY A 220 23.60 -12.78 -4.91
C GLY A 220 22.37 -13.69 -4.71
N TYR A 221 21.18 -13.09 -4.66
CA TYR A 221 19.91 -13.83 -4.69
C TYR A 221 19.37 -13.97 -6.10
N LEU A 222 19.66 -13.01 -7.00
CA LEU A 222 18.94 -12.86 -8.26
C LEU A 222 19.06 -14.03 -9.21
N ASP A 223 20.25 -14.68 -9.26
CA ASP A 223 20.55 -15.77 -10.20
C ASP A 223 19.66 -17.00 -10.01
N ASN A 224 19.14 -17.22 -8.80
CA ASN A 224 18.31 -18.37 -8.46
C ASN A 224 17.02 -17.95 -7.72
N THR A 225 16.36 -16.94 -8.22
CA THR A 225 15.12 -16.41 -7.65
C THR A 225 14.04 -16.30 -8.70
N VAL A 226 12.85 -16.79 -8.40
CA VAL A 226 11.64 -16.49 -9.17
C VAL A 226 11.01 -15.25 -8.56
N ILE A 227 10.78 -14.23 -9.39
CA ILE A 227 10.12 -12.98 -8.99
C ILE A 227 8.71 -12.99 -9.53
N LEU A 228 7.74 -12.83 -8.63
CA LEU A 228 6.33 -12.69 -8.98
C LEU A 228 5.87 -11.27 -8.58
N PHE A 229 5.43 -10.49 -9.57
CA PHE A 229 4.80 -9.19 -9.35
C PHE A 229 3.30 -9.32 -9.62
N THR A 230 2.48 -8.93 -8.64
CA THR A 230 1.03 -9.05 -8.73
C THR A 230 0.33 -7.95 -7.92
N SER A 231 -0.97 -7.84 -8.07
CA SER A 231 -1.85 -7.02 -7.21
C SER A 231 -3.03 -7.86 -6.72
N ASP A 232 -3.59 -7.47 -5.58
CA ASP A 232 -4.82 -8.02 -5.02
C ASP A 232 -6.09 -7.47 -5.69
#